data_9ca02538cf0896d75c1a54d0fb5c7abf
#
_entry.id   9ca02538cf0896d75c1a54d0fb5c7abf
#
_cell.length_a   1.000
_cell.length_b   1.000
_cell.length_c   1.000
_cell.angle_alpha   90.00
_cell.angle_beta   90.00
_cell.angle_gamma   90.00
#
_symmetry.space_group_name_H-M   'P 1'
#
loop_
_entity.id
_entity.type
_entity.pdbx_description
1 polymer ?
#
loop_
_entity_poly.entity_id
_entity_poly.type
_entity_poly.pdbx_seq_one_letter_code
_entity_poly.pdbx_strand_id
1 'polypeptide(L)'
;VPTLTNRQIVLRRRPHGLVAPEDTELVETSAPTPADGEALVRTTYVGIDAAARTWLDDQPSYLPPVAIGEVIRAAGIGVVVESRCPAYSVGDVVTTLTGFSEYTIVRDDLFATPVPGPGEQVDQRAVMSLYGPTGATAYFGMTGIGKPAPGETVVVSAAGGATGSVAGQIARIAGARVVGIAGGPEKCRAVVEEFGYDACIDYRNDDLPAALKTHCPRGVDVYFDNVGGPILDAVLGRLAHKARVVLCGVISSYLTGEHPGPANYVNLLAKTALMQGFNALDEWGRFDEAFAALRRWDAEGLLVHREHVYEGIESCVDALNGLFTGANIGKTLVRLG
;
A
#
# COMPACT_ATOMS: atom_id res chain seq x y z
N VAL A 1 -35.69 4.48 16.78
CA VAL A 1 -34.82 4.62 15.60
C VAL A 1 -34.44 3.21 15.20
N PRO A 2 -34.60 2.78 13.92
CA PRO A 2 -34.14 1.47 13.51
C PRO A 2 -32.64 1.35 13.80
N THR A 3 -32.27 0.28 14.46
CA THR A 3 -30.85 -0.02 14.73
C THR A 3 -30.16 -0.35 13.42
N LEU A 4 -29.13 0.41 13.05
CA LEU A 4 -28.32 0.13 11.88
C LEU A 4 -27.58 -1.19 12.08
N THR A 5 -27.64 -2.08 11.10
CA THR A 5 -26.83 -3.32 11.09
C THR A 5 -25.41 -2.99 10.66
N ASN A 6 -24.44 -3.53 11.35
CA ASN A 6 -23.03 -3.45 11.03
C ASN A 6 -22.50 -4.84 10.65
N ARG A 7 -22.19 -5.07 9.40
CA ARG A 7 -21.54 -6.29 8.94
C ARG A 7 -20.03 -6.14 9.08
N GLN A 8 -19.38 -7.18 9.58
CA GLN A 8 -17.96 -7.17 9.91
C GLN A 8 -17.34 -8.53 9.61
N ILE A 9 -16.07 -8.54 9.16
CA ILE A 9 -15.32 -9.79 9.06
C ILE A 9 -14.34 -9.86 10.21
N VAL A 10 -14.50 -10.90 11.05
CA VAL A 10 -13.68 -11.17 12.22
C VAL A 10 -12.74 -12.34 11.99
N LEU A 11 -11.59 -12.30 12.66
CA LEU A 11 -10.61 -13.40 12.64
C LEU A 11 -11.08 -14.53 13.56
N ARG A 12 -11.14 -15.76 13.04
CA ARG A 12 -11.53 -16.95 13.82
C ARG A 12 -10.36 -17.83 14.20
N ARG A 13 -9.38 -17.95 13.33
CA ARG A 13 -8.13 -18.65 13.60
C ARG A 13 -6.98 -18.03 12.80
N ARG A 14 -5.75 -18.32 13.18
CA ARG A 14 -4.55 -17.87 12.47
C ARG A 14 -4.45 -18.57 11.12
N PRO A 15 -4.38 -17.85 9.99
CA PRO A 15 -4.27 -18.47 8.67
C PRO A 15 -2.86 -19.02 8.42
N HIS A 16 -2.79 -20.12 7.65
CA HIS A 16 -1.55 -20.67 7.14
C HIS A 16 -1.50 -20.47 5.62
N GLY A 17 -0.62 -19.59 5.13
CA GLY A 17 -0.60 -19.18 3.72
C GLY A 17 -1.70 -18.15 3.41
N LEU A 18 -2.45 -18.34 2.33
CA LEU A 18 -3.63 -17.53 2.04
C LEU A 18 -4.69 -17.68 3.12
N VAL A 19 -5.53 -16.67 3.28
CA VAL A 19 -6.64 -16.70 4.24
C VAL A 19 -7.73 -17.64 3.70
N ALA A 20 -8.00 -18.73 4.44
CA ALA A 20 -9.03 -19.68 4.07
C ALA A 20 -10.42 -19.24 4.60
N PRO A 21 -11.53 -19.73 4.02
CA PRO A 21 -12.87 -19.36 4.47
C PRO A 21 -13.12 -19.62 5.97
N GLU A 22 -12.53 -20.67 6.53
CA GLU A 22 -12.64 -21.02 7.94
C GLU A 22 -11.77 -20.18 8.88
N ASP A 23 -10.87 -19.35 8.36
CA ASP A 23 -10.03 -18.46 9.17
C ASP A 23 -10.77 -17.21 9.59
N THR A 24 -11.89 -16.89 8.93
CA THR A 24 -12.67 -15.68 9.15
C THR A 24 -14.16 -15.99 9.25
N GLU A 25 -14.93 -15.04 9.77
CA GLU A 25 -16.38 -15.11 9.80
C GLU A 25 -16.98 -13.74 9.52
N LEU A 26 -17.99 -13.69 8.64
CA LEU A 26 -18.86 -12.53 8.49
C LEU A 26 -19.90 -12.55 9.63
N VAL A 27 -19.86 -11.53 10.46
CA VAL A 27 -20.80 -11.35 11.57
C VAL A 27 -21.64 -10.10 11.37
N GLU A 28 -22.87 -10.14 11.86
CA GLU A 28 -23.79 -9.01 11.91
C GLU A 28 -23.98 -8.56 13.36
N THR A 29 -23.76 -7.29 13.60
CA THR A 29 -23.94 -6.66 14.91
C THR A 29 -24.77 -5.37 14.75
N SER A 30 -25.19 -4.76 15.85
CA SER A 30 -25.67 -3.39 15.80
C SER A 30 -24.51 -2.44 15.55
N ALA A 31 -24.72 -1.43 14.68
CA ALA A 31 -23.74 -0.36 14.55
C ALA A 31 -23.50 0.31 15.92
N PRO A 32 -22.25 0.63 16.26
CA PRO A 32 -21.95 1.27 17.53
C PRO A 32 -22.57 2.67 17.60
N THR A 33 -23.00 3.06 18.78
CA THR A 33 -23.46 4.44 19.05
C THR A 33 -22.28 5.27 19.54
N PRO A 34 -21.99 6.43 18.94
CA PRO A 34 -20.87 7.25 19.37
C PRO A 34 -21.10 7.83 20.76
N ALA A 35 -20.09 7.74 21.62
CA ALA A 35 -20.02 8.43 22.91
C ALA A 35 -19.55 9.87 22.73
N ASP A 36 -19.51 10.65 23.82
CA ASP A 36 -18.97 12.02 23.79
C ASP A 36 -17.48 12.00 23.34
N GLY A 37 -17.13 12.84 22.38
CA GLY A 37 -15.82 12.85 21.72
C GLY A 37 -15.66 11.84 20.59
N GLU A 38 -16.73 11.15 20.17
CA GLU A 38 -16.72 10.14 19.11
C GLU A 38 -17.63 10.52 17.93
N ALA A 39 -17.32 9.98 16.78
CA ALA A 39 -18.22 10.03 15.62
C ALA A 39 -18.36 8.64 15.00
N LEU A 40 -19.52 8.36 14.41
CA LEU A 40 -19.80 7.15 13.65
C LEU A 40 -19.55 7.41 12.17
N VAL A 41 -18.68 6.60 11.58
CA VAL A 41 -18.36 6.63 10.16
C VAL A 41 -18.98 5.43 9.48
N ARG A 42 -19.72 5.66 8.38
CA ARG A 42 -20.10 4.62 7.43
C ARG A 42 -18.98 4.48 6.41
N THR A 43 -18.36 3.31 6.38
CA THR A 43 -17.27 2.98 5.45
C THR A 43 -17.79 2.93 4.02
N THR A 44 -17.11 3.62 3.12
CA THR A 44 -17.40 3.59 1.67
C THR A 44 -16.40 2.73 0.91
N TYR A 45 -15.12 2.80 1.29
CA TYR A 45 -14.09 1.92 0.76
C TYR A 45 -13.18 1.41 1.87
N VAL A 46 -12.90 0.12 1.80
CA VAL A 46 -11.82 -0.51 2.56
C VAL A 46 -10.60 -0.64 1.66
N GLY A 47 -9.47 -0.13 2.11
CA GLY A 47 -8.18 -0.27 1.43
C GLY A 47 -7.53 -1.60 1.79
N ILE A 48 -7.19 -2.37 0.78
CA ILE A 48 -6.52 -3.66 0.98
C ILE A 48 -5.03 -3.50 0.79
N ASP A 49 -4.27 -3.82 1.83
CA ASP A 49 -2.82 -3.79 1.85
C ASP A 49 -2.25 -5.15 2.25
N ALA A 50 -1.17 -5.56 1.59
CA ALA A 50 -0.56 -6.88 1.83
C ALA A 50 -0.08 -7.06 3.28
N ALA A 51 0.31 -5.97 3.94
CA ALA A 51 0.70 -5.99 5.35
C ALA A 51 -0.42 -6.47 6.28
N ALA A 52 -1.70 -6.30 5.90
CA ALA A 52 -2.83 -6.79 6.69
C ALA A 52 -2.74 -8.31 6.96
N ARG A 53 -2.16 -9.09 6.03
CA ARG A 53 -1.94 -10.52 6.21
C ARG A 53 -1.01 -10.81 7.40
N THR A 54 0.04 -10.00 7.59
CA THR A 54 1.02 -10.19 8.68
C THR A 54 0.42 -9.91 10.06
N TRP A 55 -0.62 -9.09 10.15
CA TRP A 55 -1.30 -8.81 11.42
C TRP A 55 -2.26 -9.93 11.84
N LEU A 56 -2.51 -10.90 10.96
CA LEU A 56 -3.29 -12.10 11.28
C LEU A 56 -2.45 -13.19 11.92
N ASP A 57 -1.12 -13.12 11.88
CA ASP A 57 -0.19 -14.01 12.56
C ASP A 57 0.01 -13.58 14.02
N ASP A 58 0.41 -14.53 14.87
CA ASP A 58 0.75 -14.24 16.27
C ASP A 58 2.24 -13.92 16.41
N GLN A 59 2.69 -12.91 15.67
CA GLN A 59 4.08 -12.46 15.65
C GLN A 59 4.15 -10.96 15.88
N PRO A 60 5.19 -10.48 16.59
CA PRO A 60 5.43 -9.05 16.74
C PRO A 60 5.60 -8.36 15.38
N SER A 61 4.90 -7.25 15.19
CA SER A 61 5.00 -6.37 14.04
C SER A 61 4.96 -4.92 14.51
N TYR A 62 5.01 -3.95 13.58
CA TYR A 62 4.85 -2.51 13.91
C TYR A 62 3.44 -2.15 14.41
N LEU A 63 2.45 -3.03 14.21
CA LEU A 63 1.14 -2.98 14.87
C LEU A 63 0.90 -4.30 15.62
N PRO A 64 0.14 -4.28 16.73
CA PRO A 64 -0.22 -5.51 17.44
C PRO A 64 -0.96 -6.49 16.51
N PRO A 65 -0.82 -7.82 16.70
CA PRO A 65 -1.65 -8.79 16.01
C PRO A 65 -3.15 -8.53 16.25
N VAL A 66 -3.97 -8.84 15.23
CA VAL A 66 -5.42 -8.88 15.38
C VAL A 66 -5.75 -10.07 16.28
N ALA A 67 -6.53 -9.87 17.35
CA ALA A 67 -6.92 -10.96 18.23
C ALA A 67 -8.01 -11.85 17.60
N ILE A 68 -8.08 -13.09 18.04
CA ILE A 68 -9.17 -13.98 17.63
C ILE A 68 -10.51 -13.40 18.11
N GLY A 69 -11.46 -13.28 17.20
CA GLY A 69 -12.77 -12.66 17.44
C GLY A 69 -12.81 -11.15 17.12
N GLU A 70 -11.66 -10.50 16.88
CA GLU A 70 -11.62 -9.11 16.48
C GLU A 70 -11.79 -8.92 14.96
N VAL A 71 -12.27 -7.72 14.58
CA VAL A 71 -12.39 -7.31 13.17
C VAL A 71 -11.01 -7.24 12.53
N ILE A 72 -10.87 -7.79 11.33
CA ILE A 72 -9.63 -7.72 10.56
C ILE A 72 -9.30 -6.26 10.29
N ARG A 73 -8.10 -5.84 10.69
CA ARG A 73 -7.64 -4.45 10.58
C ARG A 73 -7.34 -4.07 9.14
N ALA A 74 -7.85 -2.91 8.72
CA ALA A 74 -7.54 -2.29 7.44
C ALA A 74 -7.73 -0.77 7.54
N ALA A 75 -6.96 -0.03 6.75
CA ALA A 75 -7.26 1.38 6.50
C ALA A 75 -8.47 1.49 5.57
N GLY A 76 -9.28 2.53 5.75
CA GLY A 76 -10.43 2.78 4.90
C GLY A 76 -10.81 4.25 4.89
N ILE A 77 -11.86 4.55 4.14
CA ILE A 77 -12.44 5.88 4.02
C ILE A 77 -13.96 5.77 4.13
N GLY A 78 -14.59 6.76 4.74
CA GLY A 78 -16.04 6.76 4.89
C GLY A 78 -16.59 8.14 5.19
N VAL A 79 -17.88 8.19 5.39
CA VAL A 79 -18.64 9.41 5.66
C VAL A 79 -19.15 9.37 7.09
N VAL A 80 -18.97 10.46 7.81
CA VAL A 80 -19.53 10.65 9.16
C VAL A 80 -21.06 10.70 9.07
N VAL A 81 -21.73 9.78 9.74
CA VAL A 81 -23.21 9.68 9.76
C VAL A 81 -23.84 10.12 11.08
N GLU A 82 -23.08 10.10 12.17
CA GLU A 82 -23.45 10.64 13.47
C GLU A 82 -22.18 11.17 14.15
N SER A 83 -22.27 12.31 14.85
CA SER A 83 -21.11 12.89 15.56
C SER A 83 -21.50 13.46 16.91
N ARG A 84 -20.66 13.15 17.91
CA ARG A 84 -20.56 13.81 19.22
C ARG A 84 -19.13 14.30 19.47
N CYS A 85 -18.34 14.45 18.39
CA CYS A 85 -16.97 14.93 18.42
C CYS A 85 -16.89 16.30 17.74
N PRO A 86 -16.36 17.34 18.38
CA PRO A 86 -16.22 18.67 17.76
C PRO A 86 -15.33 18.70 16.51
N ALA A 87 -14.44 17.71 16.35
CA ALA A 87 -13.53 17.60 15.21
C ALA A 87 -14.22 17.11 13.93
N TYR A 88 -15.43 16.53 14.02
CA TYR A 88 -16.11 15.92 12.87
C TYR A 88 -17.56 16.37 12.79
N SER A 89 -17.99 16.76 11.59
CA SER A 89 -19.40 17.07 11.26
C SER A 89 -20.02 15.93 10.44
N VAL A 90 -21.33 15.74 10.58
CA VAL A 90 -22.07 14.80 9.72
C VAL A 90 -21.90 15.22 8.26
N GLY A 91 -21.52 14.28 7.40
CA GLY A 91 -21.19 14.49 5.98
C GLY A 91 -19.68 14.64 5.73
N ASP A 92 -18.85 14.84 6.74
CA ASP A 92 -17.40 14.85 6.55
C ASP A 92 -16.90 13.50 6.03
N VAL A 93 -15.93 13.54 5.14
CA VAL A 93 -15.18 12.35 4.68
C VAL A 93 -13.96 12.18 5.56
N VAL A 94 -13.75 10.97 6.06
CA VAL A 94 -12.64 10.65 6.99
C VAL A 94 -11.93 9.40 6.54
N THR A 95 -10.59 9.44 6.50
CA THR A 95 -9.74 8.23 6.44
C THR A 95 -9.43 7.76 7.85
N THR A 96 -9.53 6.44 8.09
CA THR A 96 -9.26 5.85 9.41
C THR A 96 -8.94 4.36 9.29
N LEU A 97 -8.70 3.69 10.41
CA LEU A 97 -8.67 2.24 10.49
C LEU A 97 -10.10 1.70 10.60
N THR A 98 -10.78 1.57 9.46
CA THR A 98 -12.16 1.05 9.43
C THR A 98 -12.24 -0.43 9.78
N GLY A 99 -11.15 -1.17 9.56
CA GLY A 99 -11.20 -2.63 9.51
C GLY A 99 -12.08 -3.12 8.35
N PHE A 100 -12.35 -4.41 8.30
CA PHE A 100 -13.35 -5.00 7.41
C PHE A 100 -14.71 -4.85 8.07
N SER A 101 -15.26 -3.63 8.06
CA SER A 101 -16.48 -3.23 8.77
C SER A 101 -17.22 -2.14 8.03
N GLU A 102 -18.56 -2.20 8.02
CA GLU A 102 -19.40 -1.20 7.38
C GLU A 102 -19.53 0.09 8.21
N TYR A 103 -19.42 -0.02 9.53
CA TYR A 103 -19.45 1.12 10.43
C TYR A 103 -18.33 1.02 11.45
N THR A 104 -17.70 2.16 11.74
CA THR A 104 -16.63 2.27 12.75
C THR A 104 -16.76 3.56 13.54
N ILE A 105 -16.27 3.54 14.77
CA ILE A 105 -16.12 4.75 15.59
C ILE A 105 -14.78 5.40 15.30
N VAL A 106 -14.78 6.71 15.16
CA VAL A 106 -13.58 7.54 15.10
C VAL A 106 -13.54 8.52 16.27
N ARG A 107 -12.33 8.87 16.67
CA ARG A 107 -12.01 9.91 17.64
C ARG A 107 -11.05 10.89 16.99
N ASP A 108 -10.88 12.04 17.60
CA ASP A 108 -9.80 12.97 17.23
C ASP A 108 -8.46 12.40 17.73
N ASP A 109 -7.97 11.42 17.00
CA ASP A 109 -6.75 10.67 17.29
C ASP A 109 -5.88 10.48 16.04
N LEU A 110 -4.72 9.86 16.25
CA LEU A 110 -3.66 9.70 15.24
C LEU A 110 -4.14 9.00 13.94
N PHE A 111 -5.14 8.14 13.99
CA PHE A 111 -5.54 7.33 12.85
C PHE A 111 -6.75 7.87 12.09
N ALA A 112 -7.38 8.94 12.56
CA ALA A 112 -8.55 9.51 11.93
C ALA A 112 -8.21 10.89 11.35
N THR A 113 -8.23 11.00 10.02
CA THR A 113 -7.87 12.25 9.33
C THR A 113 -9.04 12.71 8.45
N PRO A 114 -9.59 13.92 8.72
CA PRO A 114 -10.56 14.53 7.84
C PRO A 114 -9.96 14.80 6.47
N VAL A 115 -10.71 14.48 5.42
CA VAL A 115 -10.31 14.78 4.04
C VAL A 115 -10.83 16.17 3.69
N PRO A 116 -9.96 17.12 3.29
CA PRO A 116 -10.39 18.47 2.94
C PRO A 116 -11.33 18.50 1.73
N GLY A 117 -12.39 19.27 1.80
CA GLY A 117 -13.34 19.53 0.72
C GLY A 117 -14.77 19.12 1.07
N PRO A 118 -15.76 19.58 0.29
CA PRO A 118 -17.15 19.16 0.48
C PRO A 118 -17.25 17.66 0.16
N GLY A 119 -17.81 16.89 1.10
CA GLY A 119 -17.79 15.43 1.11
C GLY A 119 -18.24 14.75 -0.19
N GLU A 120 -19.23 15.32 -0.89
CA GLU A 120 -19.74 14.79 -2.17
C GLU A 120 -18.77 14.98 -3.36
N GLN A 121 -17.78 15.88 -3.24
CA GLN A 121 -16.83 16.20 -4.32
C GLN A 121 -15.45 15.54 -4.12
N VAL A 122 -15.27 14.79 -3.03
CA VAL A 122 -14.00 14.11 -2.75
C VAL A 122 -13.90 12.85 -3.61
N ASP A 123 -12.90 12.77 -4.46
CA ASP A 123 -12.53 11.49 -5.08
C ASP A 123 -11.87 10.59 -4.02
N GLN A 124 -12.70 9.77 -3.36
CA GLN A 124 -12.25 8.90 -2.29
C GLN A 124 -11.26 7.82 -2.77
N ARG A 125 -11.30 7.45 -4.06
CA ARG A 125 -10.35 6.49 -4.64
C ARG A 125 -8.98 7.13 -4.77
N ALA A 126 -8.92 8.37 -5.28
CA ALA A 126 -7.67 9.15 -5.32
C ALA A 126 -7.08 9.34 -3.91
N VAL A 127 -7.94 9.61 -2.90
CA VAL A 127 -7.49 9.70 -1.50
C VAL A 127 -6.85 8.40 -1.05
N MET A 128 -7.49 7.26 -1.27
CA MET A 128 -6.96 5.96 -0.85
C MET A 128 -5.71 5.53 -1.62
N SER A 129 -5.54 5.99 -2.86
CA SER A 129 -4.43 5.61 -3.75
C SER A 129 -3.23 6.54 -3.63
N LEU A 130 -3.47 7.85 -3.55
CA LEU A 130 -2.41 8.88 -3.59
C LEU A 130 -2.26 9.64 -2.26
N TYR A 131 -3.38 10.08 -1.65
CA TYR A 131 -3.36 11.01 -0.51
C TYR A 131 -3.58 10.32 0.82
N GLY A 132 -3.24 9.06 0.91
CA GLY A 132 -3.29 8.23 2.10
C GLY A 132 -1.93 7.57 2.40
N PRO A 133 -1.90 6.58 3.31
CA PRO A 133 -0.67 5.90 3.70
C PRO A 133 0.13 5.31 2.53
N THR A 134 -0.53 4.85 1.47
CA THR A 134 0.11 4.29 0.27
C THR A 134 1.00 5.33 -0.44
N GLY A 135 0.44 6.51 -0.73
CA GLY A 135 1.18 7.58 -1.39
C GLY A 135 2.26 8.17 -0.50
N ALA A 136 1.98 8.36 0.80
CA ALA A 136 2.97 8.80 1.78
C ALA A 136 4.16 7.84 1.86
N THR A 137 3.91 6.53 1.84
CA THR A 137 4.96 5.50 1.81
C THR A 137 5.85 5.65 0.56
N ALA A 138 5.25 5.80 -0.62
CA ALA A 138 5.99 6.02 -1.85
C ALA A 138 6.81 7.34 -1.79
N TYR A 139 6.19 8.40 -1.28
CA TYR A 139 6.82 9.72 -1.15
C TYR A 139 8.05 9.66 -0.24
N PHE A 140 7.90 9.22 1.01
CA PHE A 140 9.02 9.21 1.96
C PHE A 140 10.12 8.23 1.58
N GLY A 141 9.77 7.05 1.06
CA GLY A 141 10.77 6.10 0.57
C GLY A 141 11.59 6.67 -0.59
N MET A 142 10.94 7.33 -1.56
CA MET A 142 11.64 7.91 -2.71
C MET A 142 12.37 9.20 -2.37
N THR A 143 11.75 10.14 -1.65
CA THR A 143 12.37 11.46 -1.39
C THR A 143 13.31 11.45 -0.18
N GLY A 144 13.05 10.57 0.80
CA GLY A 144 13.85 10.47 2.02
C GLY A 144 15.11 9.60 1.86
N ILE A 145 14.97 8.43 1.22
CA ILE A 145 16.03 7.43 1.11
C ILE A 145 16.53 7.30 -0.33
N GLY A 146 15.62 7.04 -1.28
CA GLY A 146 15.93 6.81 -2.69
C GLY A 146 16.63 8.00 -3.33
N LYS A 147 16.09 9.19 -3.15
CA LYS A 147 16.60 10.47 -3.66
C LYS A 147 17.05 10.38 -5.12
N PRO A 148 16.16 9.93 -6.03
CA PRO A 148 16.52 9.76 -7.43
C PRO A 148 16.91 11.11 -8.05
N ALA A 149 17.87 11.08 -8.96
CA ALA A 149 18.38 12.26 -9.66
C ALA A 149 18.32 12.06 -11.18
N PRO A 150 18.33 13.16 -11.98
CA PRO A 150 18.34 13.06 -13.43
C PRO A 150 19.50 12.19 -13.95
N GLY A 151 19.19 11.27 -14.85
CA GLY A 151 20.15 10.36 -15.46
C GLY A 151 20.45 9.10 -14.67
N GLU A 152 19.96 8.95 -13.45
CA GLU A 152 19.99 7.71 -12.69
C GLU A 152 18.95 6.68 -13.20
N THR A 153 19.20 5.43 -12.91
CA THR A 153 18.28 4.33 -13.19
C THR A 153 17.65 3.84 -11.88
N VAL A 154 16.33 3.96 -11.79
CA VAL A 154 15.52 3.49 -10.68
C VAL A 154 14.84 2.18 -11.07
N VAL A 155 14.92 1.17 -10.21
CA VAL A 155 14.15 -0.06 -10.33
C VAL A 155 13.11 -0.11 -9.21
N VAL A 156 11.90 -0.54 -9.53
CA VAL A 156 10.80 -0.68 -8.56
C VAL A 156 10.22 -2.08 -8.68
N SER A 157 10.22 -2.86 -7.60
CA SER A 157 9.52 -4.14 -7.55
C SER A 157 8.05 -3.97 -7.18
N ALA A 158 7.20 -4.94 -7.59
CA ALA A 158 5.74 -4.80 -7.56
C ALA A 158 5.27 -3.47 -8.18
N ALA A 159 5.87 -3.07 -9.31
CA ALA A 159 5.67 -1.80 -9.98
C ALA A 159 4.21 -1.53 -10.39
N GLY A 160 3.44 -2.57 -10.65
CA GLY A 160 2.00 -2.48 -10.94
C GLY A 160 1.11 -2.48 -9.70
N GLY A 161 1.67 -2.50 -8.49
CA GLY A 161 0.93 -2.43 -7.23
C GLY A 161 0.70 -0.99 -6.75
N ALA A 162 -0.01 -0.84 -5.63
CA ALA A 162 -0.40 0.46 -5.09
C ALA A 162 0.81 1.39 -4.86
N THR A 163 1.74 1.00 -3.98
CA THR A 163 2.92 1.81 -3.64
C THR A 163 3.90 1.88 -4.80
N GLY A 164 4.13 0.75 -5.50
CA GLY A 164 5.08 0.69 -6.61
C GLY A 164 4.72 1.64 -7.74
N SER A 165 3.44 1.69 -8.16
CA SER A 165 3.01 2.58 -9.24
C SER A 165 3.28 4.06 -8.93
N VAL A 166 3.06 4.49 -7.70
CA VAL A 166 3.34 5.87 -7.26
C VAL A 166 4.85 6.13 -7.13
N ALA A 167 5.58 5.19 -6.54
CA ALA A 167 7.03 5.35 -6.32
C ALA A 167 7.80 5.58 -7.63
N GLY A 168 7.48 4.84 -8.70
CA GLY A 168 8.14 5.05 -9.97
C GLY A 168 7.76 6.35 -10.66
N GLN A 169 6.51 6.79 -10.52
CA GLN A 169 6.10 8.09 -11.04
C GLN A 169 6.84 9.22 -10.30
N ILE A 170 7.04 9.15 -9.00
CA ILE A 170 7.86 10.10 -8.25
C ILE A 170 9.30 10.10 -8.77
N ALA A 171 9.88 8.94 -9.05
CA ALA A 171 11.21 8.85 -9.64
C ALA A 171 11.28 9.48 -11.04
N ARG A 172 10.26 9.34 -11.88
CA ARG A 172 10.15 10.04 -13.16
C ARG A 172 10.09 11.56 -13.01
N ILE A 173 9.29 12.04 -12.07
CA ILE A 173 9.20 13.48 -11.74
C ILE A 173 10.58 14.02 -11.37
N ALA A 174 11.40 13.23 -10.69
CA ALA A 174 12.79 13.58 -10.36
C ALA A 174 13.76 13.50 -11.58
N GLY A 175 13.28 13.07 -12.76
CA GLY A 175 14.08 12.99 -13.98
C GLY A 175 14.90 11.70 -14.13
N ALA A 176 14.62 10.68 -13.34
CA ALA A 176 15.28 9.39 -13.44
C ALA A 176 14.64 8.51 -14.54
N ARG A 177 15.43 7.58 -15.09
CA ARG A 177 14.93 6.46 -15.87
C ARG A 177 14.34 5.41 -14.92
N VAL A 178 13.14 4.91 -15.21
CA VAL A 178 12.43 4.00 -14.31
C VAL A 178 12.14 2.66 -14.98
N VAL A 179 12.55 1.57 -14.34
CA VAL A 179 12.30 0.19 -14.77
C VAL A 179 11.44 -0.51 -13.71
N GLY A 180 10.29 -1.01 -14.12
CA GLY A 180 9.41 -1.80 -13.25
C GLY A 180 9.79 -3.28 -13.25
N ILE A 181 9.47 -3.98 -12.16
CA ILE A 181 9.41 -5.43 -12.10
C ILE A 181 7.99 -5.79 -11.68
N ALA A 182 7.27 -6.54 -12.52
CA ALA A 182 5.88 -6.94 -12.28
C ALA A 182 5.64 -8.37 -12.81
N GLY A 183 4.51 -8.96 -12.50
CA GLY A 183 4.20 -10.35 -12.91
C GLY A 183 3.12 -10.39 -13.98
N GLY A 184 3.49 -10.84 -15.16
CA GLY A 184 2.61 -11.04 -16.30
C GLY A 184 2.56 -9.86 -17.27
N PRO A 185 2.29 -10.13 -18.56
CA PRO A 185 2.40 -9.14 -19.64
C PRO A 185 1.39 -8.00 -19.52
N GLU A 186 0.18 -8.27 -19.02
CA GLU A 186 -0.83 -7.23 -18.83
C GLU A 186 -0.39 -6.18 -17.81
N LYS A 187 0.13 -6.65 -16.66
CA LYS A 187 0.64 -5.78 -15.62
C LYS A 187 1.85 -4.98 -16.08
N CYS A 188 2.78 -5.60 -16.79
CA CYS A 188 3.93 -4.92 -17.38
C CYS A 188 3.52 -3.85 -18.39
N ARG A 189 2.50 -4.12 -19.20
CA ARG A 189 1.94 -3.14 -20.12
C ARG A 189 1.36 -1.93 -19.38
N ALA A 190 0.54 -2.15 -18.34
CA ALA A 190 -0.01 -1.08 -17.53
C ALA A 190 1.09 -0.24 -16.85
N VAL A 191 2.17 -0.88 -16.37
CA VAL A 191 3.33 -0.17 -15.79
C VAL A 191 3.96 0.79 -16.79
N VAL A 192 4.11 0.39 -18.05
CA VAL A 192 4.71 1.23 -19.09
C VAL A 192 3.71 2.26 -19.64
N GLU A 193 2.54 1.81 -20.06
CA GLU A 193 1.59 2.64 -20.82
C GLU A 193 0.76 3.58 -19.92
N GLU A 194 0.39 3.13 -18.72
CA GLU A 194 -0.45 3.93 -17.82
C GLU A 194 0.39 4.69 -16.79
N PHE A 195 1.33 4.01 -16.11
CA PHE A 195 2.17 4.65 -15.07
C PHE A 195 3.45 5.30 -15.64
N GLY A 196 3.70 5.12 -16.94
CA GLY A 196 4.73 5.83 -17.69
C GLY A 196 6.15 5.41 -17.35
N TYR A 197 6.40 4.21 -16.89
CA TYR A 197 7.75 3.68 -16.73
C TYR A 197 8.43 3.49 -18.09
N ASP A 198 9.74 3.58 -18.14
CA ASP A 198 10.51 3.42 -19.40
C ASP A 198 10.57 1.97 -19.86
N ALA A 199 10.46 1.00 -18.94
CA ALA A 199 10.40 -0.43 -19.22
C ALA A 199 9.80 -1.20 -18.04
N CYS A 200 9.35 -2.42 -18.31
CA CYS A 200 8.95 -3.36 -17.25
C CYS A 200 9.50 -4.75 -17.56
N ILE A 201 10.01 -5.42 -16.52
CA ILE A 201 10.50 -6.79 -16.56
C ILE A 201 9.39 -7.70 -16.01
N ASP A 202 8.99 -8.71 -16.76
CA ASP A 202 8.05 -9.73 -16.32
C ASP A 202 8.77 -10.85 -15.59
N TYR A 203 8.89 -10.76 -14.27
CA TYR A 203 9.63 -11.73 -13.46
C TYR A 203 9.10 -13.18 -13.56
N ARG A 204 7.89 -13.37 -14.13
CA ARG A 204 7.32 -14.71 -14.32
C ARG A 204 7.82 -15.41 -15.59
N ASN A 205 8.16 -14.62 -16.60
CA ASN A 205 8.49 -15.13 -17.95
C ASN A 205 9.92 -14.79 -18.37
N ASP A 206 10.54 -13.75 -17.80
CA ASP A 206 11.89 -13.30 -18.13
C ASP A 206 12.95 -13.92 -17.22
N ASP A 207 14.16 -14.11 -17.75
CA ASP A 207 15.36 -14.29 -16.92
C ASP A 207 15.70 -12.94 -16.26
N LEU A 208 15.34 -12.79 -14.99
CA LEU A 208 15.44 -11.52 -14.28
C LEU A 208 16.87 -10.93 -14.27
N PRO A 209 17.95 -11.69 -13.99
CA PRO A 209 19.32 -11.19 -14.10
C PRO A 209 19.69 -10.69 -15.49
N ALA A 210 19.32 -11.41 -16.55
CA ALA A 210 19.59 -11.01 -17.94
C ALA A 210 18.79 -9.76 -18.33
N ALA A 211 17.50 -9.70 -17.94
CA ALA A 211 16.65 -8.56 -18.19
C ALA A 211 17.14 -7.30 -17.46
N LEU A 212 17.57 -7.42 -16.20
CA LEU A 212 18.21 -6.33 -15.45
C LEU A 212 19.49 -5.84 -16.14
N LYS A 213 20.32 -6.74 -16.70
CA LYS A 213 21.49 -6.35 -17.47
C LYS A 213 21.13 -5.55 -18.71
N THR A 214 20.05 -5.93 -19.39
CA THR A 214 19.56 -5.27 -20.60
C THR A 214 18.97 -3.90 -20.31
N HIS A 215 18.07 -3.81 -19.34
CA HIS A 215 17.34 -2.58 -19.03
C HIS A 215 18.11 -1.61 -18.13
N CYS A 216 19.10 -2.09 -17.37
CA CYS A 216 19.96 -1.30 -16.47
C CYS A 216 21.44 -1.50 -16.83
N PRO A 217 21.90 -1.12 -18.05
CA PRO A 217 23.26 -1.42 -18.53
C PRO A 217 24.37 -0.81 -17.66
N ARG A 218 24.12 0.34 -17.01
CA ARG A 218 25.06 1.02 -16.10
C ARG A 218 24.90 0.60 -14.65
N GLY A 219 23.94 -0.29 -14.33
CA GLY A 219 23.56 -0.69 -12.98
C GLY A 219 22.31 0.03 -12.49
N VAL A 220 21.88 -0.32 -11.29
CA VAL A 220 20.71 0.21 -10.60
C VAL A 220 21.18 1.23 -9.56
N ASP A 221 20.81 2.48 -9.73
CA ASP A 221 21.20 3.57 -8.80
C ASP A 221 20.25 3.63 -7.60
N VAL A 222 18.95 3.41 -7.82
CA VAL A 222 17.94 3.32 -6.77
C VAL A 222 17.11 2.07 -6.98
N TYR A 223 16.93 1.29 -5.92
CA TYR A 223 15.97 0.18 -5.91
C TYR A 223 14.93 0.40 -4.83
N PHE A 224 13.66 0.49 -5.23
CA PHE A 224 12.52 0.55 -4.32
C PHE A 224 11.92 -0.86 -4.20
N ASP A 225 12.15 -1.49 -3.07
CA ASP A 225 11.80 -2.89 -2.86
C ASP A 225 10.51 -3.04 -2.06
N ASN A 226 9.49 -3.63 -2.72
CA ASN A 226 8.23 -4.06 -2.11
C ASN A 226 8.15 -5.58 -1.91
N VAL A 227 9.13 -6.34 -2.40
CA VAL A 227 8.99 -7.80 -2.58
C VAL A 227 9.96 -8.60 -1.73
N GLY A 228 11.23 -8.20 -1.68
CA GLY A 228 12.27 -8.98 -1.04
C GLY A 228 12.64 -10.24 -1.81
N GLY A 229 13.20 -11.24 -1.11
CA GLY A 229 13.48 -12.57 -1.64
C GLY A 229 14.35 -12.61 -2.90
N PRO A 230 14.04 -13.50 -3.86
CA PRO A 230 14.84 -13.66 -5.07
C PRO A 230 14.92 -12.40 -5.96
N ILE A 231 13.89 -11.54 -5.92
CA ILE A 231 13.89 -10.29 -6.69
C ILE A 231 14.89 -9.30 -6.09
N LEU A 232 14.87 -9.11 -4.76
CA LEU A 232 15.89 -8.32 -4.07
C LEU A 232 17.29 -8.84 -4.39
N ASP A 233 17.48 -10.15 -4.29
CA ASP A 233 18.81 -10.77 -4.50
C ASP A 233 19.33 -10.54 -5.94
N ALA A 234 18.46 -10.65 -6.94
CA ALA A 234 18.82 -10.36 -8.32
C ALA A 234 19.22 -8.89 -8.53
N VAL A 235 18.45 -7.95 -7.94
CA VAL A 235 18.76 -6.51 -8.07
C VAL A 235 20.05 -6.15 -7.34
N LEU A 236 20.31 -6.73 -6.16
CA LEU A 236 21.59 -6.57 -5.46
C LEU A 236 22.78 -7.03 -6.31
N GLY A 237 22.58 -8.01 -7.20
CA GLY A 237 23.58 -8.45 -8.18
C GLY A 237 23.87 -7.40 -9.28
N ARG A 238 23.07 -6.33 -9.39
CA ARG A 238 23.16 -5.34 -10.48
C ARG A 238 23.30 -3.89 -10.02
N LEU A 239 23.65 -3.63 -8.77
CA LEU A 239 23.78 -2.28 -8.22
C LEU A 239 24.84 -1.44 -8.94
N ALA A 240 24.55 -0.17 -9.16
CA ALA A 240 25.52 0.88 -9.50
C ALA A 240 26.38 1.23 -8.28
N HIS A 241 27.44 2.02 -8.48
CA HIS A 241 28.25 2.54 -7.38
C HIS A 241 27.45 3.57 -6.58
N LYS A 242 27.47 3.47 -5.24
CA LYS A 242 26.68 4.31 -4.31
C LYS A 242 25.16 4.17 -4.47
N ALA A 243 24.69 3.01 -4.91
CA ALA A 243 23.27 2.73 -5.01
C ALA A 243 22.55 2.85 -3.66
N ARG A 244 21.26 3.13 -3.70
CA ARG A 244 20.36 3.21 -2.54
C ARG A 244 19.25 2.20 -2.72
N VAL A 245 19.15 1.27 -1.77
CA VAL A 245 18.09 0.25 -1.72
C VAL A 245 17.11 0.64 -0.62
N VAL A 246 15.89 0.96 -1.01
CA VAL A 246 14.77 1.34 -0.13
C VAL A 246 13.95 0.10 0.17
N LEU A 247 14.03 -0.42 1.39
CA LEU A 247 13.23 -1.57 1.81
C LEU A 247 11.87 -1.09 2.32
N CYS A 248 10.86 -1.21 1.47
CA CYS A 248 9.47 -0.82 1.76
C CYS A 248 8.63 -1.99 2.23
N GLY A 249 8.83 -3.18 1.67
CA GLY A 249 8.06 -4.36 2.01
C GLY A 249 8.73 -5.65 1.55
N VAL A 250 8.23 -6.78 2.06
CA VAL A 250 8.77 -8.13 1.76
C VAL A 250 7.61 -9.09 1.47
N ILE A 251 6.72 -8.72 0.52
CA ILE A 251 5.50 -9.48 0.25
C ILE A 251 5.76 -10.95 -0.08
N SER A 252 6.93 -11.29 -0.60
CA SER A 252 7.34 -12.67 -0.87
C SER A 252 7.37 -13.56 0.38
N SER A 253 7.47 -12.96 1.58
CA SER A 253 7.58 -13.66 2.86
C SER A 253 6.30 -13.59 3.71
N TYR A 254 5.31 -12.77 3.33
CA TYR A 254 4.13 -12.54 4.20
C TYR A 254 3.23 -13.76 4.38
N LEU A 255 3.28 -14.73 3.46
CA LEU A 255 2.48 -15.95 3.57
C LEU A 255 3.19 -17.07 4.36
N THR A 256 4.51 -17.07 4.37
CA THR A 256 5.32 -18.14 4.99
C THR A 256 5.87 -17.75 6.34
N GLY A 257 6.04 -16.45 6.59
CA GLY A 257 6.77 -15.94 7.76
C GLY A 257 8.28 -16.22 7.70
N GLU A 258 8.79 -16.80 6.61
CA GLU A 258 10.20 -17.07 6.41
C GLU A 258 10.89 -15.87 5.77
N HIS A 259 11.99 -15.42 6.35
CA HIS A 259 12.75 -14.27 5.87
C HIS A 259 14.19 -14.68 5.53
N PRO A 260 14.41 -15.44 4.45
CA PRO A 260 15.78 -15.75 4.03
C PRO A 260 16.48 -14.46 3.62
N GLY A 261 17.63 -14.21 4.20
CA GLY A 261 18.46 -13.06 3.83
C GLY A 261 18.95 -13.17 2.37
N PRO A 262 19.25 -12.05 1.70
CA PRO A 262 19.79 -12.06 0.34
C PRO A 262 21.22 -12.60 0.34
N ALA A 263 21.55 -13.48 -0.61
CA ALA A 263 22.90 -14.02 -0.79
C ALA A 263 23.85 -12.94 -1.34
N ASN A 264 23.35 -12.04 -2.16
CA ASN A 264 24.11 -11.00 -2.86
C ASN A 264 24.37 -9.72 -2.02
N TYR A 265 24.08 -9.73 -0.71
CA TYR A 265 24.28 -8.53 0.15
C TYR A 265 25.73 -8.01 0.16
N VAL A 266 26.72 -8.87 -0.14
CA VAL A 266 28.13 -8.46 -0.22
C VAL A 266 28.37 -7.38 -1.30
N ASN A 267 27.48 -7.26 -2.28
CA ASN A 267 27.54 -6.21 -3.29
C ASN A 267 27.31 -4.81 -2.70
N LEU A 268 26.67 -4.69 -1.54
CA LEU A 268 26.56 -3.43 -0.82
C LEU A 268 27.94 -2.89 -0.49
N LEU A 269 28.83 -3.75 0.00
CA LEU A 269 30.23 -3.38 0.26
C LEU A 269 30.97 -3.05 -1.04
N ALA A 270 30.90 -3.94 -2.05
CA ALA A 270 31.61 -3.78 -3.32
C ALA A 270 31.19 -2.51 -4.09
N LYS A 271 29.96 -2.07 -3.91
CA LYS A 271 29.37 -0.88 -4.58
C LYS A 271 29.31 0.35 -3.67
N THR A 272 29.75 0.28 -2.42
CA THR A 272 29.60 1.34 -1.41
C THR A 272 28.14 1.79 -1.33
N ALA A 273 27.21 0.83 -1.41
CA ALA A 273 25.78 1.06 -1.50
C ALA A 273 25.13 1.09 -0.10
N LEU A 274 23.98 1.75 -0.01
CA LEU A 274 23.12 1.80 1.17
C LEU A 274 21.92 0.88 0.97
N MET A 275 21.52 0.14 1.99
CA MET A 275 20.22 -0.53 2.07
C MET A 275 19.55 -0.13 3.38
N GLN A 276 18.37 0.47 3.30
CA GLN A 276 17.67 1.04 4.44
C GLN A 276 16.17 0.71 4.41
N GLY A 277 15.67 0.18 5.53
CA GLY A 277 14.25 0.05 5.79
C GLY A 277 13.65 1.33 6.38
N PHE A 278 12.35 1.50 6.23
CA PHE A 278 11.59 2.58 6.85
C PHE A 278 10.15 2.14 7.11
N ASN A 279 9.50 2.81 8.04
CA ASN A 279 8.07 2.71 8.26
C ASN A 279 7.46 4.11 8.03
N ALA A 280 6.50 4.22 7.14
CA ALA A 280 5.87 5.51 6.85
C ALA A 280 5.16 6.11 8.10
N LEU A 281 4.74 5.28 9.05
CA LEU A 281 4.14 5.77 10.30
C LEU A 281 5.11 6.59 11.17
N ASP A 282 6.43 6.37 11.04
CA ASP A 282 7.43 7.17 11.75
C ASP A 282 7.45 8.62 11.24
N GLU A 283 6.96 8.85 10.01
CA GLU A 283 6.85 10.16 9.36
C GLU A 283 5.45 10.78 9.50
N TRP A 284 4.58 10.24 10.35
CA TRP A 284 3.18 10.68 10.48
C TRP A 284 3.02 12.20 10.62
N GLY A 285 3.83 12.84 11.44
CA GLY A 285 3.84 14.28 11.63
C GLY A 285 4.19 15.10 10.37
N ARG A 286 4.62 14.44 9.28
CA ARG A 286 4.98 15.05 8.00
C ARG A 286 4.07 14.62 6.85
N PHE A 287 2.99 13.90 7.13
CA PHE A 287 2.08 13.43 6.09
C PHE A 287 1.49 14.57 5.27
N ASP A 288 1.24 15.74 5.87
CA ASP A 288 0.77 16.93 5.15
C ASP A 288 1.76 17.40 4.08
N GLU A 289 3.07 17.27 4.33
CA GLU A 289 4.12 17.54 3.34
C GLU A 289 3.97 16.62 2.13
N ALA A 290 3.84 15.32 2.38
CA ALA A 290 3.67 14.31 1.34
C ALA A 290 2.37 14.55 0.54
N PHE A 291 1.26 14.79 1.24
CA PHE A 291 -0.04 15.02 0.59
C PHE A 291 -0.06 16.31 -0.23
N ALA A 292 0.58 17.38 0.24
CA ALA A 292 0.70 18.62 -0.53
C ALA A 292 1.49 18.42 -1.81
N ALA A 293 2.60 17.67 -1.76
CA ALA A 293 3.39 17.35 -2.94
C ALA A 293 2.63 16.46 -3.94
N LEU A 294 1.99 15.40 -3.44
CA LEU A 294 1.21 14.46 -4.25
C LEU A 294 0.02 15.14 -4.94
N ARG A 295 -0.74 15.98 -4.21
CA ARG A 295 -1.84 16.77 -4.79
C ARG A 295 -1.37 17.74 -5.86
N ARG A 296 -0.22 18.39 -5.66
CA ARG A 296 0.36 19.27 -6.68
C ARG A 296 0.70 18.47 -7.94
N TRP A 297 1.41 17.35 -7.82
CA TRP A 297 1.79 16.53 -8.97
C TRP A 297 0.60 15.92 -9.69
N ASP A 298 -0.45 15.54 -8.96
CA ASP A 298 -1.71 15.06 -9.55
C ASP A 298 -2.41 16.19 -10.31
N ALA A 299 -2.54 17.38 -9.73
CA ALA A 299 -3.13 18.55 -10.39
C ALA A 299 -2.36 18.99 -11.63
N GLU A 300 -1.04 18.75 -11.67
CA GLU A 300 -0.17 18.98 -12.83
C GLU A 300 -0.25 17.85 -13.87
N GLY A 301 -1.04 16.79 -13.61
CA GLY A 301 -1.16 15.61 -14.49
C GLY A 301 0.10 14.73 -14.54
N LEU A 302 0.95 14.84 -13.53
CA LEU A 302 2.21 14.08 -13.42
C LEU A 302 2.04 12.73 -12.71
N LEU A 303 0.93 12.55 -11.99
CA LEU A 303 0.56 11.30 -11.34
C LEU A 303 -0.73 10.73 -11.95
N VAL A 304 -0.75 9.43 -12.08
CA VAL A 304 -1.92 8.65 -12.46
C VAL A 304 -2.14 7.59 -11.39
N HIS A 305 -3.38 7.41 -10.97
CA HIS A 305 -3.76 6.33 -10.06
C HIS A 305 -4.72 5.36 -10.75
N ARG A 306 -4.69 4.12 -10.32
CA ARG A 306 -5.60 3.07 -10.77
C ARG A 306 -5.98 2.21 -9.59
N GLU A 307 -7.26 1.83 -9.55
CA GLU A 307 -7.81 0.95 -8.53
C GLU A 307 -8.32 -0.35 -9.15
N HIS A 308 -8.12 -1.42 -8.40
CA HIS A 308 -8.79 -2.68 -8.58
C HIS A 308 -9.88 -2.79 -7.52
N VAL A 309 -11.13 -2.58 -7.91
CA VAL A 309 -12.27 -2.47 -6.98
C VAL A 309 -13.04 -3.78 -6.93
N TYR A 310 -13.21 -4.31 -5.74
CA TYR A 310 -14.13 -5.38 -5.40
C TYR A 310 -15.40 -4.79 -4.79
N GLU A 311 -16.51 -5.54 -4.85
CA GLU A 311 -17.82 -5.09 -4.37
C GLU A 311 -18.29 -5.93 -3.19
N GLY A 312 -18.79 -5.24 -2.14
CA GLY A 312 -19.36 -5.84 -0.96
C GLY A 312 -18.32 -6.34 0.05
N ILE A 313 -18.68 -6.30 1.33
CA ILE A 313 -17.78 -6.68 2.43
C ILE A 313 -17.31 -8.14 2.34
N GLU A 314 -18.13 -9.01 1.78
CA GLU A 314 -17.85 -10.43 1.57
C GLU A 314 -16.59 -10.65 0.74
N SER A 315 -16.25 -9.70 -0.13
CA SER A 315 -15.09 -9.80 -1.01
C SER A 315 -13.76 -9.37 -0.36
N CYS A 316 -13.76 -8.87 0.86
CA CYS A 316 -12.55 -8.35 1.51
C CYS A 316 -11.43 -9.41 1.63
N VAL A 317 -11.79 -10.66 1.93
CA VAL A 317 -10.81 -11.75 2.04
C VAL A 317 -10.26 -12.14 0.68
N ASP A 318 -11.12 -12.23 -0.34
CA ASP A 318 -10.70 -12.52 -1.71
C ASP A 318 -9.81 -11.39 -2.26
N ALA A 319 -10.14 -10.14 -1.96
CA ALA A 319 -9.33 -8.98 -2.32
C ALA A 319 -7.95 -9.01 -1.65
N LEU A 320 -7.86 -9.43 -0.38
CA LEU A 320 -6.58 -9.61 0.33
C LEU A 320 -5.75 -10.73 -0.31
N ASN A 321 -6.36 -11.89 -0.54
CA ASN A 321 -5.71 -13.02 -1.20
C ASN A 321 -5.26 -12.68 -2.62
N GLY A 322 -6.02 -11.85 -3.34
CA GLY A 322 -5.73 -11.37 -4.68
C GLY A 322 -4.40 -10.64 -4.79
N LEU A 323 -3.94 -9.96 -3.73
CA LEU A 323 -2.62 -9.31 -3.72
C LEU A 323 -1.47 -10.31 -3.85
N PHE A 324 -1.60 -11.49 -3.26
CA PHE A 324 -0.57 -12.54 -3.27
C PHE A 324 -0.58 -13.38 -4.55
N THR A 325 -1.72 -13.46 -5.23
CA THR A 325 -1.83 -14.11 -6.55
C THR A 325 -1.49 -13.16 -7.71
N GLY A 326 -1.39 -11.85 -7.40
CA GLY A 326 -1.09 -10.82 -8.38
C GLY A 326 -2.28 -10.47 -9.27
N ALA A 327 -3.50 -10.57 -8.78
CA ALA A 327 -4.72 -10.24 -9.53
C ALA A 327 -4.91 -8.73 -9.76
N ASN A 328 -4.36 -7.88 -8.89
CA ASN A 328 -4.56 -6.44 -8.93
C ASN A 328 -3.62 -5.69 -9.88
N ILE A 329 -4.09 -4.58 -10.43
CA ILE A 329 -3.27 -3.48 -10.95
C ILE A 329 -3.69 -2.21 -10.20
N GLY A 330 -2.71 -1.49 -9.65
CA GLY A 330 -2.94 -0.34 -8.79
C GLY A 330 -3.36 -0.72 -7.35
N LYS A 331 -4.05 0.20 -6.69
CA LYS A 331 -4.56 0.03 -5.32
C LYS A 331 -5.77 -0.89 -5.31
N THR A 332 -5.75 -1.88 -4.44
CA THR A 332 -6.94 -2.72 -4.21
C THR A 332 -7.85 -2.07 -3.20
N LEU A 333 -9.11 -1.90 -3.57
CA LEU A 333 -10.18 -1.36 -2.75
C LEU A 333 -11.37 -2.33 -2.72
N VAL A 334 -12.11 -2.33 -1.62
CA VAL A 334 -13.44 -2.95 -1.55
C VAL A 334 -14.46 -1.85 -1.32
N ARG A 335 -15.41 -1.71 -2.24
CA ARG A 335 -16.51 -0.76 -2.10
C ARG A 335 -17.59 -1.38 -1.22
N LEU A 336 -17.94 -0.70 -0.15
CA LEU A 336 -19.07 -1.00 0.71
C LEU A 336 -20.22 -0.07 0.32
N GLY A 337 -21.42 -0.62 0.15
CA GLY A 337 -22.60 0.03 -0.45
C GLY A 337 -23.09 1.34 0.12
#